data_dfbf57b313ec79818a9b0a9a5e5c7992
#
_entry.id   dfbf57b313ec79818a9b0a9a5e5c7992
#
_cell.length_a   1.000
_cell.length_b   1.000
_cell.length_c   1.000
_cell.angle_alpha   90.00
_cell.angle_beta   90.00
_cell.angle_gamma   90.00
#
_symmetry.space_group_name_H-M   'P 1'
#
loop_
_entity.id
_entity.type
_entity.pdbx_description
1 polymer ?
#
loop_
_entity_poly.entity_id
_entity_poly.type
_entity_poly.pdbx_seq_one_letter_code
_entity_poly.pdbx_strand_id
1 'polypeptide(L)'
;MNVIISNKYQSMLQGLDIETIKTMNGQFSIDEIVDSFKTVFFNRMILDITAIKDYKKIDNLQKLVISIDADKIILLLDDDPESSSPAFQSKLISMGIYNFTQTVEGINYLYNHPNSYRDVAHIQQLDANGYGTGGTPETVVKTEVQRETVYLERQGARIIGIKNITKQSGATTLTYIMLNQLQKNYDVVAVELDKKDFMYFPNNKKNMFSKNANELGNFINQNMDKDAILVDLNDAKNVDSLCTDIIYLIEPSVIKLNKYMLLNPKGLAPYKGKKVVVNQSLLNQKDILDFEYESKSKVFFNMPPLDEREKNIYIVNVFLSKLGFDLQEDKEEEKKKKRLFG
;
A
#
# COMPACT_ATOMS: atom_id res chain seq x y z
N MET A 1 -8.41 -10.01 18.30
CA MET A 1 -8.01 -9.81 19.72
C MET A 1 -6.83 -8.85 19.77
N ASN A 2 -6.88 -7.84 20.65
CA ASN A 2 -5.89 -6.75 20.70
C ASN A 2 -5.40 -6.53 22.11
N VAL A 3 -4.35 -5.71 22.26
CA VAL A 3 -3.80 -5.33 23.56
C VAL A 3 -3.75 -3.82 23.67
N ILE A 4 -3.94 -3.28 24.87
CA ILE A 4 -3.90 -1.84 25.14
C ILE A 4 -2.91 -1.58 26.28
N ILE A 5 -2.00 -0.62 26.07
CA ILE A 5 -1.09 -0.15 27.11
C ILE A 5 -1.30 1.35 27.25
N SER A 6 -1.67 1.81 28.43
CA SER A 6 -2.04 3.21 28.67
C SER A 6 -1.42 3.77 29.93
N ASN A 7 -1.26 5.09 29.98
CA ASN A 7 -0.84 5.85 31.14
C ASN A 7 -1.63 7.18 31.23
N LYS A 8 -1.14 8.24 30.62
CA LYS A 8 -1.79 9.56 30.62
C LYS A 8 -3.17 9.53 29.98
N TYR A 9 -3.34 8.74 28.92
CA TYR A 9 -4.55 8.67 28.11
C TYR A 9 -5.44 7.46 28.41
N GLN A 10 -5.36 6.91 29.62
CA GLN A 10 -6.13 5.71 30.03
C GLN A 10 -7.64 5.88 29.84
N SER A 11 -8.22 7.00 30.29
CA SER A 11 -9.67 7.26 30.17
C SER A 11 -10.12 7.35 28.70
N MET A 12 -9.26 7.90 27.84
CA MET A 12 -9.50 8.00 26.41
C MET A 12 -9.50 6.63 25.75
N LEU A 13 -8.56 5.76 26.12
CA LEU A 13 -8.41 4.42 25.52
C LEU A 13 -9.42 3.39 26.06
N GLN A 14 -9.98 3.60 27.26
CA GLN A 14 -11.06 2.77 27.82
C GLN A 14 -12.37 2.86 27.03
N GLY A 15 -12.60 3.95 26.30
CA GLY A 15 -13.79 4.16 25.46
C GLY A 15 -13.70 3.54 24.06
N LEU A 16 -12.60 2.86 23.72
CA LEU A 16 -12.45 2.21 22.41
C LEU A 16 -13.32 0.95 22.31
N ASP A 17 -14.15 0.86 21.29
CA ASP A 17 -14.95 -0.33 20.97
C ASP A 17 -14.09 -1.35 20.17
N ILE A 18 -13.05 -1.87 20.86
CA ILE A 18 -12.09 -2.82 20.27
C ILE A 18 -11.97 -4.02 21.20
N GLU A 19 -12.18 -5.23 20.67
CA GLU A 19 -12.02 -6.48 21.41
C GLU A 19 -10.58 -6.60 21.96
N THR A 20 -10.43 -6.49 23.28
CA THR A 20 -9.16 -6.46 23.98
C THR A 20 -8.98 -7.67 24.89
N ILE A 21 -7.84 -8.37 24.78
CA ILE A 21 -7.52 -9.55 25.60
C ILE A 21 -6.65 -9.21 26.81
N LYS A 22 -5.90 -8.12 26.74
CA LYS A 22 -5.04 -7.68 27.84
C LYS A 22 -4.85 -6.17 27.83
N THR A 23 -4.95 -5.58 29.02
CA THR A 23 -4.70 -4.14 29.22
C THR A 23 -3.64 -3.97 30.30
N MET A 24 -2.72 -3.03 30.10
CA MET A 24 -1.74 -2.59 31.10
C MET A 24 -1.87 -1.08 31.29
N ASN A 25 -1.87 -0.64 32.57
CA ASN A 25 -2.03 0.78 32.92
C ASN A 25 -0.84 1.23 33.80
N GLY A 26 -0.15 2.29 33.39
CA GLY A 26 1.01 2.84 34.08
C GLY A 26 2.19 3.05 33.15
N GLN A 27 3.36 3.34 33.75
CA GLN A 27 4.62 3.47 33.02
C GLN A 27 5.48 2.22 33.16
N PHE A 28 5.97 1.72 32.06
CA PHE A 28 6.75 0.49 31.96
C PHE A 28 8.06 0.72 31.17
N SER A 29 9.08 -0.03 31.52
CA SER A 29 10.25 -0.17 30.67
C SER A 29 9.90 -1.01 29.42
N ILE A 30 10.69 -0.90 28.37
CA ILE A 30 10.48 -1.73 27.16
C ILE A 30 10.55 -3.23 27.48
N ASP A 31 11.47 -3.63 28.35
CA ASP A 31 11.62 -5.04 28.74
C ASP A 31 10.36 -5.56 29.44
N GLU A 32 9.75 -4.76 30.36
CA GLU A 32 8.49 -5.11 31.01
C GLU A 32 7.32 -5.23 30.00
N ILE A 33 7.27 -4.36 29.00
CA ILE A 33 6.26 -4.45 27.92
C ILE A 33 6.48 -5.72 27.11
N VAL A 34 7.69 -5.95 26.62
CA VAL A 34 8.04 -7.12 25.79
C VAL A 34 7.74 -8.43 26.53
N ASP A 35 8.20 -8.55 27.80
CA ASP A 35 7.96 -9.77 28.60
C ASP A 35 6.48 -10.02 28.85
N SER A 36 5.68 -8.96 29.02
CA SER A 36 4.24 -9.05 29.23
C SER A 36 3.48 -9.61 28.02
N PHE A 37 4.03 -9.44 26.82
CA PHE A 37 3.34 -9.83 25.58
C PHE A 37 4.08 -10.89 24.76
N LYS A 38 5.23 -11.34 25.20
CA LYS A 38 6.08 -12.36 24.57
C LYS A 38 5.34 -13.66 24.23
N THR A 39 4.37 -14.05 25.06
CA THR A 39 3.57 -15.27 24.88
C THR A 39 2.13 -15.01 24.47
N VAL A 40 1.78 -13.76 24.23
CA VAL A 40 0.41 -13.35 23.91
C VAL A 40 0.28 -13.11 22.41
N PHE A 41 -0.59 -13.88 21.75
CA PHE A 41 -0.94 -13.62 20.36
C PHE A 41 -1.96 -12.49 20.27
N PHE A 42 -1.59 -11.39 19.60
CA PHE A 42 -2.47 -10.25 19.36
C PHE A 42 -2.32 -9.73 17.92
N ASN A 43 -3.38 -9.11 17.42
CA ASN A 43 -3.42 -8.52 16.08
C ASN A 43 -2.84 -7.10 16.09
N ARG A 44 -3.27 -6.27 17.07
CA ARG A 44 -2.82 -4.89 17.23
C ARG A 44 -2.47 -4.61 18.69
N MET A 45 -1.46 -3.77 18.87
CA MET A 45 -1.07 -3.17 20.14
C MET A 45 -1.36 -1.67 20.06
N ILE A 46 -2.36 -1.21 20.83
CA ILE A 46 -2.64 0.22 20.99
C ILE A 46 -1.80 0.68 22.18
N LEU A 47 -0.83 1.54 21.91
CA LEU A 47 0.19 1.93 22.87
C LEU A 47 0.18 3.45 23.06
N ASP A 48 -0.22 3.89 24.24
CA ASP A 48 0.02 5.26 24.69
C ASP A 48 1.53 5.47 24.91
N ILE A 49 2.13 6.39 24.16
CA ILE A 49 3.59 6.63 24.20
C ILE A 49 4.06 6.99 25.61
N THR A 50 3.22 7.65 26.41
CA THR A 50 3.54 8.03 27.78
C THR A 50 3.61 6.86 28.75
N ALA A 51 3.12 5.68 28.32
CA ALA A 51 3.27 4.44 29.07
C ALA A 51 4.68 3.83 28.96
N ILE A 52 5.49 4.34 28.05
CA ILE A 52 6.90 3.95 27.93
C ILE A 52 7.76 4.88 28.80
N LYS A 53 8.54 4.32 29.72
CA LYS A 53 9.52 5.09 30.48
C LYS A 53 10.56 5.70 29.54
N ASP A 54 10.81 7.01 29.68
CA ASP A 54 11.77 7.74 28.86
C ASP A 54 11.52 7.59 27.34
N TYR A 55 10.26 7.64 26.88
CA TYR A 55 9.87 7.47 25.48
C TYR A 55 10.54 8.46 24.52
N LYS A 56 10.99 9.61 25.01
CA LYS A 56 11.73 10.62 24.23
C LYS A 56 13.14 10.13 23.84
N LYS A 57 13.67 9.13 24.54
CA LYS A 57 14.91 8.47 24.14
C LYS A 57 14.62 7.50 23.00
N ILE A 58 15.09 7.83 21.81
CA ILE A 58 14.87 7.03 20.59
C ILE A 58 15.29 5.58 20.75
N ASP A 59 16.35 5.30 21.49
CA ASP A 59 16.83 3.95 21.76
C ASP A 59 15.77 3.04 22.40
N ASN A 60 14.87 3.61 23.22
CA ASN A 60 13.78 2.85 23.81
C ASN A 60 12.74 2.43 22.76
N LEU A 61 12.39 3.32 21.84
CA LEU A 61 11.48 3.01 20.74
C LEU A 61 12.11 2.02 19.75
N GLN A 62 13.42 2.12 19.50
CA GLN A 62 14.14 1.14 18.68
C GLN A 62 14.10 -0.26 19.31
N LYS A 63 14.32 -0.39 20.62
CA LYS A 63 14.18 -1.68 21.33
C LYS A 63 12.78 -2.27 21.20
N LEU A 64 11.75 -1.42 21.27
CA LEU A 64 10.37 -1.86 21.12
C LEU A 64 10.13 -2.51 19.74
N VAL A 65 10.53 -1.85 18.64
CA VAL A 65 10.30 -2.35 17.28
C VAL A 65 11.18 -3.53 16.88
N ILE A 66 12.30 -3.73 17.57
CA ILE A 66 13.11 -4.95 17.42
C ILE A 66 12.40 -6.16 18.01
N SER A 67 11.65 -5.95 19.10
CA SER A 67 11.01 -7.03 19.88
C SER A 67 9.56 -7.26 19.49
N ILE A 68 8.85 -6.25 19.01
CA ILE A 68 7.45 -6.29 18.60
C ILE A 68 7.37 -5.75 17.19
N ASP A 69 6.68 -6.47 16.32
CA ASP A 69 6.44 -6.10 14.92
C ASP A 69 5.81 -4.69 14.85
N ALA A 70 6.52 -3.75 14.24
CA ALA A 70 6.11 -2.35 14.13
C ALA A 70 4.75 -2.19 13.42
N ASP A 71 4.43 -3.07 12.47
CA ASP A 71 3.13 -3.06 11.76
C ASP A 71 1.95 -3.34 12.69
N LYS A 72 2.18 -3.99 13.83
CA LYS A 72 1.13 -4.27 14.83
C LYS A 72 0.90 -3.13 15.80
N ILE A 73 1.79 -2.15 15.87
CA ILE A 73 1.74 -1.05 16.83
C ILE A 73 0.91 0.09 16.26
N ILE A 74 -0.10 0.54 17.02
CA ILE A 74 -0.76 1.82 16.83
C ILE A 74 -0.36 2.71 18.01
N LEU A 75 0.44 3.73 17.73
CA LEU A 75 1.04 4.58 18.75
C LEU A 75 0.20 5.85 18.96
N LEU A 76 -0.32 6.03 20.18
CA LEU A 76 -0.93 7.28 20.58
C LEU A 76 0.16 8.24 21.09
N LEU A 77 0.38 9.32 20.34
CA LEU A 77 1.40 10.32 20.68
C LEU A 77 0.93 11.25 21.80
N ASP A 78 1.88 11.75 22.56
CA ASP A 78 1.60 12.79 23.58
C ASP A 78 1.21 14.12 22.88
N ASP A 79 0.50 14.97 23.61
CA ASP A 79 0.08 16.30 23.16
C ASP A 79 1.20 17.37 23.30
N ASP A 80 2.41 16.96 23.73
CA ASP A 80 3.54 17.87 23.83
C ASP A 80 4.11 18.26 22.45
N PRO A 81 4.70 19.48 22.32
CA PRO A 81 5.20 19.97 21.04
C PRO A 81 6.31 19.12 20.43
N GLU A 82 7.07 18.38 21.23
CA GLU A 82 8.16 17.53 20.75
C GLU A 82 7.63 16.27 20.07
N SER A 83 6.67 15.58 20.70
CA SER A 83 6.03 14.38 20.15
C SER A 83 5.21 14.67 18.88
N SER A 84 4.70 15.91 18.77
CA SER A 84 3.96 16.40 17.59
C SER A 84 4.87 16.89 16.47
N SER A 85 6.19 17.02 16.72
CA SER A 85 7.10 17.61 15.74
C SER A 85 7.34 16.68 14.55
N PRO A 86 7.46 17.24 13.30
CA PRO A 86 7.85 16.46 12.14
C PRO A 86 9.16 15.69 12.34
N ALA A 87 10.11 16.25 13.08
CA ALA A 87 11.39 15.62 13.40
C ALA A 87 11.22 14.35 14.25
N PHE A 88 10.33 14.36 15.24
CA PHE A 88 10.06 13.18 16.05
C PHE A 88 9.29 12.12 15.23
N GLN A 89 8.27 12.54 14.49
CA GLN A 89 7.49 11.66 13.62
C GLN A 89 8.36 11.03 12.52
N SER A 90 9.30 11.78 11.94
CA SER A 90 10.28 11.28 10.98
C SER A 90 11.15 10.16 11.57
N LYS A 91 11.54 10.26 12.85
CA LYS A 91 12.25 9.19 13.54
C LYS A 91 11.39 7.94 13.75
N LEU A 92 10.10 8.09 14.08
CA LEU A 92 9.17 6.95 14.15
C LEU A 92 9.07 6.23 12.80
N ILE A 93 8.93 7.00 11.73
CA ILE A 93 8.85 6.46 10.36
C ILE A 93 10.14 5.71 9.99
N SER A 94 11.31 6.24 10.34
CA SER A 94 12.59 5.57 10.07
C SER A 94 12.75 4.24 10.81
N MET A 95 12.02 4.05 11.92
CA MET A 95 11.97 2.80 12.68
C MET A 95 10.88 1.82 12.20
N GLY A 96 10.10 2.20 11.18
CA GLY A 96 9.00 1.38 10.66
C GLY A 96 7.67 1.56 11.38
N ILE A 97 7.56 2.50 12.33
CA ILE A 97 6.28 2.82 12.98
C ILE A 97 5.55 3.83 12.09
N TYR A 98 4.54 3.35 11.36
CA TYR A 98 3.74 4.17 10.44
C TYR A 98 2.36 4.51 11.03
N ASN A 99 1.88 3.74 12.00
CA ASN A 99 0.58 3.91 12.61
C ASN A 99 0.71 4.73 13.90
N PHE A 100 0.60 6.04 13.80
CA PHE A 100 0.62 6.94 14.95
C PHE A 100 -0.41 8.05 14.80
N THR A 101 -0.97 8.51 15.92
CA THR A 101 -2.01 9.54 15.97
C THR A 101 -2.05 10.19 17.36
N GLN A 102 -2.78 11.30 17.51
CA GLN A 102 -3.03 11.96 18.80
C GLN A 102 -4.51 11.87 19.22
N THR A 103 -5.37 11.20 18.45
CA THR A 103 -6.81 11.18 18.68
C THR A 103 -7.40 9.77 18.70
N VAL A 104 -8.52 9.58 19.36
CA VAL A 104 -9.28 8.30 19.38
C VAL A 104 -9.81 7.96 17.99
N GLU A 105 -10.29 8.97 17.26
CA GLU A 105 -10.77 8.83 15.89
C GLU A 105 -9.64 8.31 14.99
N GLY A 106 -8.43 8.85 15.18
CA GLY A 106 -7.23 8.37 14.49
C GLY A 106 -6.88 6.93 14.83
N ILE A 107 -7.01 6.49 16.08
CA ILE A 107 -6.81 5.08 16.47
C ILE A 107 -7.83 4.19 15.76
N ASN A 108 -9.13 4.55 15.81
CA ASN A 108 -10.18 3.79 15.13
C ASN A 108 -9.97 3.72 13.61
N TYR A 109 -9.50 4.81 13.02
CA TYR A 109 -9.15 4.84 11.60
C TYR A 109 -7.97 3.89 11.30
N LEU A 110 -6.86 4.03 12.02
CA LEU A 110 -5.64 3.22 11.82
C LEU A 110 -5.85 1.74 12.17
N TYR A 111 -6.77 1.44 13.07
CA TYR A 111 -7.15 0.07 13.39
C TYR A 111 -7.73 -0.65 12.16
N ASN A 112 -8.59 0.04 11.41
CA ASN A 112 -9.23 -0.49 10.22
C ASN A 112 -8.40 -0.25 8.94
N HIS A 113 -7.59 0.83 8.90
CA HIS A 113 -6.83 1.28 7.74
C HIS A 113 -5.40 1.62 8.17
N PRO A 114 -4.55 0.59 8.40
CA PRO A 114 -3.18 0.82 8.83
C PRO A 114 -2.37 1.52 7.74
N ASN A 115 -1.59 2.52 8.13
CA ASN A 115 -0.69 3.24 7.24
C ASN A 115 0.45 2.33 6.76
N SER A 116 0.87 2.56 5.54
CA SER A 116 2.15 2.14 4.99
C SER A 116 3.17 3.29 5.06
N TYR A 117 4.44 3.00 4.76
CA TYR A 117 5.48 4.05 4.65
C TYR A 117 5.05 5.22 3.75
N ARG A 118 4.36 4.92 2.67
CA ARG A 118 3.92 5.91 1.69
C ARG A 118 2.95 6.94 2.27
N ASP A 119 2.06 6.51 3.16
CA ASP A 119 1.04 7.39 3.74
C ASP A 119 1.66 8.45 4.65
N VAL A 120 2.85 8.16 5.21
CA VAL A 120 3.59 9.02 6.15
C VAL A 120 4.89 9.60 5.57
N ALA A 121 5.30 9.22 4.35
CA ALA A 121 6.57 9.65 3.74
C ALA A 121 6.70 11.17 3.59
N HIS A 122 5.58 11.87 3.42
CA HIS A 122 5.54 13.33 3.33
C HIS A 122 6.07 14.02 4.61
N ILE A 123 5.95 13.38 5.77
CA ILE A 123 6.45 13.93 7.05
C ILE A 123 7.97 13.95 7.07
N GLN A 124 8.64 12.93 6.51
CA GLN A 124 10.11 12.93 6.38
C GLN A 124 10.62 13.99 5.43
N GLN A 125 9.87 14.33 4.39
CA GLN A 125 10.23 15.41 3.46
C GLN A 125 10.15 16.79 4.13
N LEU A 126 9.22 16.99 5.05
CA LEU A 126 9.11 18.22 5.84
C LEU A 126 10.31 18.39 6.78
N ASP A 127 10.82 17.31 7.36
CA ASP A 127 12.01 17.33 8.23
C ASP A 127 13.30 17.62 7.43
N ALA A 128 13.42 17.06 6.23
CA ALA A 128 14.57 17.28 5.34
C ALA A 128 14.67 18.73 4.79
N ASN A 129 13.54 19.41 4.70
CA ASN A 129 13.45 20.79 4.13
C ASN A 129 13.46 21.91 5.17
N GLY A 130 13.49 21.62 6.45
CA GLY A 130 13.40 22.66 7.46
C GLY A 130 13.89 22.30 8.84
N TYR A 131 15.18 22.39 9.10
CA TYR A 131 15.75 22.88 10.34
C TYR A 131 17.27 22.69 10.35
N GLY A 132 17.93 23.58 9.62
CA GLY A 132 19.33 23.95 9.85
C GLY A 132 19.39 25.30 10.56
N THR A 133 19.69 25.27 11.86
CA THR A 133 20.30 26.34 12.69
C THR A 133 19.94 27.81 12.46
N GLY A 134 19.24 28.40 13.41
CA GLY A 134 19.55 29.71 14.01
C GLY A 134 19.27 30.95 13.16
N GLY A 135 18.21 31.72 13.51
CA GLY A 135 18.01 33.09 13.10
C GLY A 135 16.63 33.64 13.51
N THR A 136 16.66 34.71 14.23
CA THR A 136 15.58 35.48 14.86
C THR A 136 14.35 35.78 14.00
N PRO A 137 13.19 36.07 14.62
CA PRO A 137 11.91 36.22 13.93
C PRO A 137 11.72 37.64 13.37
N GLU A 138 11.35 37.74 12.11
CA GLU A 138 10.77 38.97 11.57
C GLU A 138 9.60 38.68 10.61
N THR A 139 8.47 39.26 10.99
CA THR A 139 7.40 39.81 10.16
C THR A 139 6.54 38.90 9.30
N VAL A 140 5.31 38.71 9.79
CA VAL A 140 4.17 38.19 9.03
C VAL A 140 3.85 39.10 7.85
N VAL A 141 4.12 38.65 6.64
CA VAL A 141 3.54 39.19 5.41
C VAL A 141 2.57 38.14 4.86
N LYS A 142 1.30 38.50 4.83
CA LYS A 142 0.28 37.76 4.09
C LYS A 142 0.67 37.76 2.61
N THR A 143 1.07 36.62 2.07
CA THR A 143 1.21 36.42 0.64
C THR A 143 0.20 35.38 0.19
N GLU A 144 -0.63 35.76 -0.76
CA GLU A 144 -1.55 34.88 -1.47
C GLU A 144 -0.79 33.67 -1.99
N VAL A 145 -1.31 32.49 -1.67
CA VAL A 145 -0.76 31.22 -2.19
C VAL A 145 -1.10 31.15 -3.68
N GLN A 146 -0.21 31.66 -4.52
CA GLN A 146 -0.12 31.21 -5.90
C GLN A 146 0.31 29.73 -5.83
N ARG A 147 -0.55 28.86 -6.33
CA ARG A 147 -0.20 27.47 -6.58
C ARG A 147 0.87 27.43 -7.67
N GLU A 148 2.13 27.48 -7.29
CA GLU A 148 3.20 26.98 -8.14
C GLU A 148 2.99 25.47 -8.26
N THR A 149 2.54 25.04 -9.41
CA THR A 149 2.69 23.67 -9.88
C THR A 149 4.19 23.41 -9.95
N VAL A 150 4.75 22.79 -8.92
CA VAL A 150 6.08 22.20 -8.98
C VAL A 150 5.99 21.13 -10.07
N TYR A 151 6.50 21.45 -11.24
CA TYR A 151 6.82 20.45 -12.25
C TYR A 151 7.92 19.56 -11.66
N LEU A 152 7.51 18.47 -11.02
CA LEU A 152 8.38 17.32 -10.85
C LEU A 152 8.90 16.98 -12.25
N GLU A 153 10.22 17.00 -12.43
CA GLU A 153 10.86 16.48 -13.64
C GLU A 153 10.21 15.11 -13.91
N ARG A 154 9.52 15.01 -15.06
CA ARG A 154 8.88 13.77 -15.49
C ARG A 154 9.97 12.72 -15.63
N GLN A 155 10.17 11.90 -14.62
CA GLN A 155 10.76 10.59 -14.83
C GLN A 155 9.82 9.92 -15.82
N GLY A 156 10.33 9.39 -16.93
CA GLY A 156 9.53 8.87 -18.03
C GLY A 156 8.46 7.87 -17.59
N ALA A 157 7.58 7.47 -18.50
CA ALA A 157 6.42 6.61 -18.23
C ALA A 157 6.75 5.41 -17.31
N ARG A 158 5.88 5.13 -16.32
CA ARG A 158 5.97 3.88 -15.56
C ARG A 158 5.53 2.72 -16.42
N ILE A 159 6.40 1.75 -16.64
CA ILE A 159 6.12 0.58 -17.48
C ILE A 159 5.77 -0.59 -16.58
N ILE A 160 4.49 -0.99 -16.57
CA ILE A 160 3.99 -2.04 -15.68
C ILE A 160 3.63 -3.27 -16.50
N GLY A 161 4.44 -4.31 -16.35
CA GLY A 161 4.18 -5.61 -16.94
C GLY A 161 3.18 -6.42 -16.12
N ILE A 162 2.25 -7.10 -16.78
CA ILE A 162 1.31 -8.05 -16.18
C ILE A 162 1.56 -9.43 -16.80
N LYS A 163 1.90 -10.42 -15.97
CA LYS A 163 2.33 -11.74 -16.40
C LYS A 163 1.63 -12.85 -15.65
N ASN A 164 1.14 -13.85 -16.37
CA ASN A 164 0.52 -15.02 -15.76
C ASN A 164 1.58 -16.00 -15.25
N ILE A 165 1.49 -16.44 -13.98
CA ILE A 165 2.21 -17.60 -13.45
C ILE A 165 1.47 -18.87 -13.83
N THR A 166 0.19 -18.94 -13.47
CA THR A 166 -0.69 -20.03 -13.93
C THR A 166 -1.38 -19.61 -15.22
N LYS A 167 -1.61 -20.56 -16.13
CA LYS A 167 -2.23 -20.25 -17.42
C LYS A 167 -3.59 -19.57 -17.23
N GLN A 168 -3.85 -18.53 -18.02
CA GLN A 168 -5.14 -17.81 -18.03
C GLN A 168 -5.56 -17.30 -16.63
N SER A 169 -4.61 -16.72 -15.89
CA SER A 169 -4.89 -16.09 -14.59
C SER A 169 -5.47 -14.67 -14.71
N GLY A 170 -5.86 -14.23 -15.90
CA GLY A 170 -6.60 -12.99 -16.12
C GLY A 170 -5.75 -11.74 -16.39
N ALA A 171 -4.51 -11.90 -16.92
CA ALA A 171 -3.64 -10.75 -17.22
C ALA A 171 -4.31 -9.74 -18.15
N THR A 172 -4.93 -10.19 -19.25
CA THR A 172 -5.59 -9.34 -20.24
C THR A 172 -6.74 -8.55 -19.62
N THR A 173 -7.59 -9.23 -18.85
CA THR A 173 -8.75 -8.60 -18.18
C THR A 173 -8.29 -7.61 -17.11
N LEU A 174 -7.29 -7.97 -16.30
CA LEU A 174 -6.76 -7.06 -15.30
C LEU A 174 -6.11 -5.84 -15.94
N THR A 175 -5.36 -6.01 -17.03
CA THR A 175 -4.77 -4.89 -17.79
C THR A 175 -5.85 -3.92 -18.28
N TYR A 176 -6.93 -4.45 -18.84
CA TYR A 176 -8.09 -3.65 -19.29
C TYR A 176 -8.75 -2.90 -18.14
N ILE A 177 -9.01 -3.57 -17.02
CA ILE A 177 -9.62 -2.94 -15.84
C ILE A 177 -8.71 -1.85 -15.26
N MET A 178 -7.39 -2.13 -15.12
CA MET A 178 -6.42 -1.14 -14.65
C MET A 178 -6.37 0.07 -15.56
N LEU A 179 -6.36 -0.13 -16.88
CA LEU A 179 -6.40 0.96 -17.85
C LEU A 179 -7.62 1.84 -17.62
N ASN A 180 -8.82 1.26 -17.53
CA ASN A 180 -10.07 2.01 -17.33
C ASN A 180 -10.09 2.81 -16.02
N GLN A 181 -9.50 2.27 -14.94
CA GLN A 181 -9.43 2.98 -13.67
C GLN A 181 -8.39 4.10 -13.70
N LEU A 182 -7.22 3.85 -14.24
CA LEU A 182 -6.12 4.83 -14.29
C LEU A 182 -6.44 6.00 -15.22
N GLN A 183 -7.11 5.78 -16.34
CA GLN A 183 -7.45 6.84 -17.30
C GLN A 183 -8.35 7.95 -16.74
N LYS A 184 -8.91 7.77 -15.55
CA LYS A 184 -9.67 8.82 -14.86
C LYS A 184 -8.77 9.95 -14.36
N ASN A 185 -7.52 9.64 -14.02
CA ASN A 185 -6.60 10.59 -13.38
C ASN A 185 -5.24 10.68 -14.09
N TYR A 186 -4.92 9.75 -14.99
CA TYR A 186 -3.61 9.59 -15.62
C TYR A 186 -3.73 9.41 -17.12
N ASP A 187 -2.73 9.85 -17.87
CA ASP A 187 -2.59 9.55 -19.29
C ASP A 187 -1.90 8.20 -19.46
N VAL A 188 -2.68 7.15 -19.76
CA VAL A 188 -2.24 5.76 -19.75
C VAL A 188 -2.60 5.07 -21.05
N VAL A 189 -1.67 4.24 -21.52
CA VAL A 189 -1.88 3.33 -22.65
C VAL A 189 -1.63 1.88 -22.21
N ALA A 190 -2.26 0.93 -22.90
CA ALA A 190 -2.03 -0.49 -22.70
C ALA A 190 -1.62 -1.16 -24.00
N VAL A 191 -0.71 -2.12 -23.91
CA VAL A 191 -0.29 -2.96 -25.03
C VAL A 191 -0.30 -4.43 -24.62
N GLU A 192 -0.84 -5.28 -25.47
CA GLU A 192 -0.74 -6.73 -25.35
C GLU A 192 0.29 -7.28 -26.35
N LEU A 193 1.01 -8.33 -25.96
CA LEU A 193 2.07 -8.91 -26.76
C LEU A 193 1.66 -10.24 -27.37
N ASP A 194 1.98 -10.41 -28.67
CA ASP A 194 1.83 -11.64 -29.45
C ASP A 194 0.41 -12.25 -29.47
N LYS A 195 -0.61 -11.37 -29.30
CA LYS A 195 -2.04 -11.71 -29.38
C LYS A 195 -2.88 -10.52 -29.78
N LYS A 196 -4.21 -10.71 -29.92
CA LYS A 196 -5.18 -9.67 -30.32
C LYS A 196 -6.47 -9.75 -29.51
N ASP A 197 -6.38 -9.98 -28.20
CA ASP A 197 -7.55 -10.13 -27.32
C ASP A 197 -8.18 -8.78 -26.98
N PHE A 198 -7.40 -7.69 -27.02
CA PHE A 198 -7.91 -6.34 -26.78
C PHE A 198 -8.99 -5.91 -27.75
N MET A 199 -9.02 -6.50 -28.94
CA MET A 199 -10.07 -6.21 -29.94
C MET A 199 -11.49 -6.59 -29.51
N TYR A 200 -11.62 -7.49 -28.53
CA TYR A 200 -12.91 -7.96 -28.02
C TYR A 200 -13.50 -7.08 -26.91
N PHE A 201 -12.72 -6.15 -26.35
CA PHE A 201 -13.24 -5.20 -25.37
C PHE A 201 -13.99 -4.05 -26.06
N PRO A 202 -15.19 -3.66 -25.53
CA PRO A 202 -16.08 -2.73 -26.22
C PRO A 202 -15.58 -1.29 -26.26
N ASN A 203 -14.73 -0.89 -25.32
CA ASN A 203 -14.31 0.51 -25.13
C ASN A 203 -12.78 0.64 -25.18
N ASN A 204 -12.29 1.85 -25.53
CA ASN A 204 -10.86 2.26 -25.46
C ASN A 204 -9.93 1.88 -26.61
N LYS A 205 -10.44 1.71 -27.82
CA LYS A 205 -9.61 1.45 -29.02
C LYS A 205 -8.45 2.45 -29.24
N LYS A 206 -8.54 3.66 -28.66
CA LYS A 206 -7.50 4.68 -28.82
C LYS A 206 -6.25 4.43 -27.98
N ASN A 207 -6.39 3.78 -26.82
CA ASN A 207 -5.32 3.61 -25.83
C ASN A 207 -4.95 2.14 -25.61
N MET A 208 -5.45 1.24 -26.44
CA MET A 208 -5.18 -0.20 -26.40
C MET A 208 -4.55 -0.65 -27.70
N PHE A 209 -3.41 -1.32 -27.62
CA PHE A 209 -2.59 -1.70 -28.75
C PHE A 209 -2.23 -3.17 -28.68
N SER A 210 -2.12 -3.82 -29.84
CA SER A 210 -1.58 -5.18 -29.97
C SER A 210 -0.28 -5.11 -30.77
N LYS A 211 0.80 -5.65 -30.23
CA LYS A 211 2.13 -5.61 -30.81
C LYS A 211 2.83 -6.96 -30.70
N ASN A 212 3.83 -7.20 -31.55
CA ASN A 212 4.74 -8.30 -31.35
C ASN A 212 5.74 -7.95 -30.23
N ALA A 213 6.26 -8.94 -29.52
CA ALA A 213 7.19 -8.73 -28.42
C ALA A 213 8.45 -7.93 -28.82
N ASN A 214 8.95 -8.10 -30.03
CA ASN A 214 10.10 -7.37 -30.57
C ASN A 214 9.83 -5.88 -30.84
N GLU A 215 8.57 -5.47 -30.92
CA GLU A 215 8.17 -4.08 -31.14
C GLU A 215 7.99 -3.30 -29.83
N LEU A 216 8.00 -3.98 -28.66
CA LEU A 216 7.71 -3.38 -27.36
C LEU A 216 8.63 -2.19 -27.04
N GLY A 217 9.94 -2.33 -27.30
CA GLY A 217 10.90 -1.24 -27.05
C GLY A 217 10.57 0.03 -27.84
N ASN A 218 10.23 -0.10 -29.12
CA ASN A 218 9.81 1.01 -29.96
C ASN A 218 8.47 1.61 -29.49
N PHE A 219 7.51 0.75 -29.08
CA PHE A 219 6.24 1.22 -28.55
C PHE A 219 6.42 2.02 -27.25
N ILE A 220 7.28 1.55 -26.34
CA ILE A 220 7.61 2.27 -25.11
C ILE A 220 8.20 3.64 -25.45
N ASN A 221 9.20 3.70 -26.31
CA ASN A 221 9.85 4.97 -26.69
C ASN A 221 8.87 5.98 -27.29
N GLN A 222 7.88 5.52 -28.06
CA GLN A 222 6.85 6.37 -28.66
C GLN A 222 5.81 6.89 -27.64
N ASN A 223 5.74 6.30 -26.43
CA ASN A 223 4.78 6.63 -25.41
C ASN A 223 5.43 7.03 -24.07
N MET A 224 6.70 7.48 -24.11
CA MET A 224 7.42 7.93 -22.91
C MET A 224 6.86 9.23 -22.30
N ASP A 225 6.00 9.95 -23.05
CA ASP A 225 5.26 11.11 -22.59
C ASP A 225 4.07 10.77 -21.70
N LYS A 226 3.65 9.51 -21.65
CA LYS A 226 2.54 9.01 -20.83
C LYS A 226 2.94 8.89 -19.35
N ASP A 227 1.95 8.92 -18.46
CA ASP A 227 2.16 8.68 -17.04
C ASP A 227 2.46 7.20 -16.77
N ALA A 228 1.78 6.30 -17.50
CA ALA A 228 2.04 4.87 -17.40
C ALA A 228 1.76 4.11 -18.72
N ILE A 229 2.49 3.01 -18.90
CA ILE A 229 2.30 2.02 -19.96
C ILE A 229 2.03 0.68 -19.31
N LEU A 230 0.84 0.12 -19.52
CA LEU A 230 0.48 -1.22 -19.06
C LEU A 230 0.81 -2.23 -20.15
N VAL A 231 1.54 -3.28 -19.81
CA VAL A 231 1.98 -4.31 -20.77
C VAL A 231 1.43 -5.67 -20.35
N ASP A 232 0.47 -6.20 -21.11
CA ASP A 232 0.09 -7.61 -21.00
C ASP A 232 1.17 -8.46 -21.68
N LEU A 233 2.07 -8.96 -20.84
CA LEU A 233 3.29 -9.67 -21.30
C LEU A 233 2.98 -11.03 -21.94
N ASN A 234 1.80 -11.61 -21.68
CA ASN A 234 1.44 -12.94 -22.16
C ASN A 234 2.56 -13.96 -21.85
N ASP A 235 2.95 -14.77 -22.82
CA ASP A 235 4.09 -15.72 -22.75
C ASP A 235 5.37 -15.15 -23.39
N ALA A 236 5.42 -13.82 -23.66
CA ALA A 236 6.58 -13.18 -24.28
C ALA A 236 7.86 -13.36 -23.44
N LYS A 237 8.96 -13.65 -24.12
CA LYS A 237 10.26 -13.89 -23.49
C LYS A 237 11.18 -12.70 -23.69
N ASN A 238 12.08 -12.49 -22.72
CA ASN A 238 13.15 -11.47 -22.79
C ASN A 238 12.65 -10.00 -22.84
N VAL A 239 11.41 -9.75 -22.46
CA VAL A 239 10.82 -8.39 -22.42
C VAL A 239 10.62 -7.86 -20.99
N ASP A 240 10.79 -8.73 -20.00
CA ASP A 240 10.60 -8.40 -18.58
C ASP A 240 11.50 -7.23 -18.14
N SER A 241 12.73 -7.13 -18.68
CA SER A 241 13.68 -6.06 -18.36
C SER A 241 13.28 -4.69 -18.90
N LEU A 242 12.31 -4.61 -19.80
CA LEU A 242 11.77 -3.35 -20.31
C LEU A 242 10.71 -2.75 -19.37
N CYS A 243 10.23 -3.50 -18.38
CA CYS A 243 9.24 -3.07 -17.41
C CYS A 243 9.93 -2.52 -16.16
N THR A 244 9.45 -1.37 -15.68
CA THR A 244 9.88 -0.81 -14.39
C THR A 244 9.35 -1.63 -13.22
N ASP A 245 8.21 -2.30 -13.43
CA ASP A 245 7.50 -3.11 -12.44
C ASP A 245 6.79 -4.27 -13.11
N ILE A 246 6.71 -5.43 -12.45
CA ILE A 246 5.97 -6.58 -12.98
C ILE A 246 5.05 -7.16 -11.91
N ILE A 247 3.79 -7.31 -12.28
CA ILE A 247 2.75 -7.98 -11.52
C ILE A 247 2.63 -9.42 -12.02
N TYR A 248 2.82 -10.37 -11.13
CA TYR A 248 2.73 -11.79 -11.43
C TYR A 248 1.41 -12.35 -10.93
N LEU A 249 0.56 -12.82 -11.84
CA LEU A 249 -0.78 -13.32 -11.51
C LEU A 249 -0.78 -14.82 -11.31
N ILE A 250 -1.39 -15.26 -10.23
CA ILE A 250 -1.67 -16.66 -9.94
C ILE A 250 -3.17 -16.82 -9.65
N GLU A 251 -3.83 -17.75 -10.31
CA GLU A 251 -5.20 -18.12 -9.98
C GLU A 251 -5.16 -19.32 -9.02
N PRO A 252 -5.81 -19.25 -7.85
CA PRO A 252 -5.69 -20.28 -6.80
C PRO A 252 -6.53 -21.53 -7.05
N SER A 253 -6.91 -21.81 -8.30
CA SER A 253 -7.58 -23.06 -8.68
C SER A 253 -6.66 -24.27 -8.43
N VAL A 254 -7.15 -25.26 -7.72
CA VAL A 254 -6.40 -26.50 -7.40
C VAL A 254 -5.80 -27.13 -8.65
N ILE A 255 -6.58 -27.22 -9.74
CA ILE A 255 -6.10 -27.81 -10.99
C ILE A 255 -4.96 -26.99 -11.59
N LYS A 256 -5.06 -25.66 -11.61
CA LYS A 256 -4.03 -24.78 -12.18
C LYS A 256 -2.76 -24.79 -11.36
N LEU A 257 -2.90 -24.75 -10.02
CA LEU A 257 -1.77 -24.83 -9.10
C LEU A 257 -1.03 -26.17 -9.23
N ASN A 258 -1.76 -27.30 -9.20
CA ASN A 258 -1.15 -28.61 -9.34
C ASN A 258 -0.44 -28.79 -10.69
N LYS A 259 -1.07 -28.35 -11.80
CA LYS A 259 -0.41 -28.36 -13.10
C LYS A 259 0.86 -27.50 -13.12
N TYR A 260 0.81 -26.33 -12.51
CA TYR A 260 1.97 -25.45 -12.40
C TYR A 260 3.11 -26.11 -11.60
N MET A 261 2.80 -26.70 -10.44
CA MET A 261 3.78 -27.34 -9.56
C MET A 261 4.42 -28.57 -10.20
N LEU A 262 3.65 -29.37 -10.95
CA LEU A 262 4.17 -30.51 -11.70
C LEU A 262 5.18 -30.10 -12.79
N LEU A 263 4.94 -28.97 -13.45
CA LEU A 263 5.82 -28.47 -14.51
C LEU A 263 7.00 -27.64 -13.97
N ASN A 264 6.91 -27.16 -12.74
CA ASN A 264 7.88 -26.28 -12.13
C ASN A 264 8.34 -26.81 -10.76
N PRO A 265 9.35 -27.68 -10.70
CA PRO A 265 9.80 -28.29 -9.44
C PRO A 265 10.24 -27.30 -8.37
N LYS A 266 10.66 -26.09 -8.78
CA LYS A 266 10.99 -24.99 -7.84
C LYS A 266 9.76 -24.23 -7.31
N GLY A 267 8.55 -24.62 -7.75
CA GLY A 267 7.30 -23.96 -7.35
C GLY A 267 7.34 -22.44 -7.55
N LEU A 268 6.96 -21.69 -6.54
CA LEU A 268 6.94 -20.22 -6.57
C LEU A 268 8.26 -19.57 -6.11
N ALA A 269 9.31 -20.32 -5.80
CA ALA A 269 10.59 -19.78 -5.37
C ALA A 269 11.19 -18.71 -6.31
N PRO A 270 11.04 -18.78 -7.66
CA PRO A 270 11.50 -17.73 -8.57
C PRO A 270 10.80 -16.38 -8.40
N TYR A 271 9.66 -16.36 -7.72
CA TYR A 271 8.85 -15.15 -7.49
C TYR A 271 9.00 -14.57 -6.08
N LYS A 272 9.91 -15.11 -5.27
CA LYS A 272 10.21 -14.57 -3.94
C LYS A 272 10.65 -13.10 -4.06
N GLY A 273 9.99 -12.21 -3.28
CA GLY A 273 10.25 -10.76 -3.30
C GLY A 273 9.65 -10.02 -4.51
N LYS A 274 8.90 -10.70 -5.38
CA LYS A 274 8.18 -10.10 -6.51
C LYS A 274 6.73 -9.80 -6.13
N LYS A 275 6.06 -8.94 -6.90
CA LYS A 275 4.65 -8.59 -6.70
C LYS A 275 3.74 -9.71 -7.21
N VAL A 276 3.52 -10.73 -6.38
CA VAL A 276 2.60 -11.84 -6.69
C VAL A 276 1.19 -11.45 -6.27
N VAL A 277 0.26 -11.48 -7.21
CA VAL A 277 -1.16 -11.22 -7.01
C VAL A 277 -1.94 -12.52 -7.17
N VAL A 278 -2.65 -12.92 -6.13
CA VAL A 278 -3.62 -14.01 -6.21
C VAL A 278 -4.88 -13.45 -6.83
N ASN A 279 -5.14 -13.77 -8.09
CA ASN A 279 -6.20 -13.18 -8.90
C ASN A 279 -7.40 -14.12 -9.03
N GLN A 280 -8.61 -13.56 -9.21
CA GLN A 280 -9.88 -14.30 -9.22
C GLN A 280 -10.07 -15.14 -7.96
N SER A 281 -9.63 -14.61 -6.84
CA SER A 281 -9.49 -15.33 -5.58
C SER A 281 -10.76 -15.23 -4.75
N LEU A 282 -11.22 -16.38 -4.26
CA LEU A 282 -12.23 -16.50 -3.21
C LEU A 282 -11.61 -16.86 -1.85
N LEU A 283 -10.28 -16.83 -1.76
CA LEU A 283 -9.54 -17.16 -0.55
C LEU A 283 -9.72 -16.06 0.50
N ASN A 284 -9.99 -16.46 1.73
CA ASN A 284 -9.99 -15.57 2.87
C ASN A 284 -8.55 -15.29 3.36
N GLN A 285 -8.41 -14.43 4.35
CA GLN A 285 -7.09 -14.02 4.86
C GLN A 285 -6.29 -15.20 5.43
N LYS A 286 -6.95 -16.17 6.08
CA LYS A 286 -6.28 -17.37 6.61
C LYS A 286 -5.74 -18.24 5.48
N ASP A 287 -6.53 -18.45 4.45
CA ASP A 287 -6.11 -19.24 3.29
C ASP A 287 -4.92 -18.59 2.56
N ILE A 288 -4.87 -17.24 2.51
CA ILE A 288 -3.73 -16.51 1.96
C ILE A 288 -2.47 -16.71 2.81
N LEU A 289 -2.58 -16.67 4.14
CA LEU A 289 -1.45 -16.95 5.03
C LEU A 289 -0.94 -18.38 4.87
N ASP A 290 -1.83 -19.37 4.77
CA ASP A 290 -1.49 -20.76 4.52
C ASP A 290 -0.79 -20.91 3.16
N PHE A 291 -1.32 -20.24 2.13
CA PHE A 291 -0.70 -20.18 0.80
C PHE A 291 0.71 -19.56 0.83
N GLU A 292 0.90 -18.46 1.54
CA GLU A 292 2.23 -17.83 1.71
C GLU A 292 3.21 -18.75 2.44
N TYR A 293 2.74 -19.44 3.47
CA TYR A 293 3.56 -20.38 4.24
C TYR A 293 4.01 -21.55 3.37
N GLU A 294 3.10 -22.19 2.65
CA GLU A 294 3.39 -23.32 1.78
C GLU A 294 4.26 -22.94 0.57
N SER A 295 3.93 -21.83 -0.08
CA SER A 295 4.63 -21.36 -1.27
C SER A 295 5.97 -20.68 -0.96
N LYS A 296 6.22 -20.30 0.29
CA LYS A 296 7.36 -19.46 0.75
C LYS A 296 7.47 -18.15 -0.02
N SER A 297 6.35 -17.64 -0.53
CA SER A 297 6.25 -16.40 -1.30
C SER A 297 5.18 -15.50 -0.71
N LYS A 298 5.49 -14.22 -0.52
CA LYS A 298 4.53 -13.24 -0.04
C LYS A 298 3.55 -12.85 -1.12
N VAL A 299 2.28 -12.73 -0.77
CA VAL A 299 1.21 -12.24 -1.64
C VAL A 299 1.17 -10.72 -1.59
N PHE A 300 1.44 -10.10 -2.71
CA PHE A 300 1.35 -8.63 -2.82
C PHE A 300 -0.11 -8.16 -2.70
N PHE A 301 -1.05 -8.86 -3.33
CA PHE A 301 -2.46 -8.52 -3.26
C PHE A 301 -3.35 -9.74 -3.50
N ASN A 302 -4.46 -9.83 -2.76
CA ASN A 302 -5.50 -10.83 -2.96
C ASN A 302 -6.67 -10.17 -3.70
N MET A 303 -6.79 -10.46 -5.00
CA MET A 303 -7.76 -9.85 -5.90
C MET A 303 -8.97 -10.78 -6.07
N PRO A 304 -10.17 -10.37 -5.64
CA PRO A 304 -11.38 -11.16 -5.88
C PRO A 304 -11.75 -11.20 -7.37
N PRO A 305 -12.70 -12.05 -7.77
CA PRO A 305 -13.29 -11.98 -9.10
C PRO A 305 -13.85 -10.58 -9.37
N LEU A 306 -13.51 -10.02 -10.53
CA LEU A 306 -13.90 -8.67 -10.93
C LEU A 306 -14.92 -8.73 -12.08
N ASP A 307 -15.86 -7.79 -12.12
CA ASP A 307 -16.70 -7.54 -13.29
C ASP A 307 -16.05 -6.41 -14.12
N GLU A 308 -15.55 -6.76 -15.29
CA GLU A 308 -14.89 -5.81 -16.22
C GLU A 308 -15.86 -4.76 -16.81
N ARG A 309 -17.16 -4.92 -16.59
CA ARG A 309 -18.19 -3.96 -17.03
C ARG A 309 -18.42 -2.84 -16.03
N GLU A 310 -17.98 -3.02 -14.80
CA GLU A 310 -18.08 -1.98 -13.77
C GLU A 310 -17.14 -0.80 -14.08
N LYS A 311 -17.68 0.41 -13.98
CA LYS A 311 -16.92 1.64 -14.26
C LYS A 311 -16.01 2.08 -13.11
N ASN A 312 -16.35 1.70 -11.87
CA ASN A 312 -15.59 2.09 -10.69
C ASN A 312 -15.50 0.90 -9.73
N ILE A 313 -14.36 0.23 -9.74
CA ILE A 313 -14.13 -0.96 -8.94
C ILE A 313 -13.23 -0.58 -7.76
N TYR A 314 -13.82 -0.39 -6.58
CA TYR A 314 -13.11 0.05 -5.37
C TYR A 314 -11.86 -0.79 -5.06
N ILE A 315 -11.96 -2.12 -5.11
CA ILE A 315 -10.81 -2.99 -4.81
C ILE A 315 -9.64 -2.81 -5.77
N VAL A 316 -9.92 -2.43 -7.03
CA VAL A 316 -8.88 -2.10 -8.01
C VAL A 316 -8.24 -0.76 -7.67
N ASN A 317 -8.99 0.22 -7.18
CA ASN A 317 -8.43 1.48 -6.72
C ASN A 317 -7.48 1.26 -5.52
N VAL A 318 -7.84 0.41 -4.56
CA VAL A 318 -6.96 0.01 -3.45
C VAL A 318 -5.69 -0.67 -3.98
N PHE A 319 -5.81 -1.56 -4.96
CA PHE A 319 -4.67 -2.22 -5.59
C PHE A 319 -3.76 -1.24 -6.32
N LEU A 320 -4.32 -0.31 -7.10
CA LEU A 320 -3.56 0.72 -7.81
C LEU A 320 -2.87 1.68 -6.85
N SER A 321 -3.51 2.05 -5.74
CA SER A 321 -2.89 2.84 -4.69
C SER A 321 -1.69 2.09 -4.07
N LYS A 322 -1.82 0.78 -3.82
CA LYS A 322 -0.70 -0.05 -3.35
C LYS A 322 0.43 -0.16 -4.39
N LEU A 323 0.13 -0.05 -5.67
CA LEU A 323 1.12 0.05 -6.74
C LEU A 323 1.77 1.43 -6.86
N GLY A 324 1.24 2.42 -6.19
CA GLY A 324 1.82 3.75 -6.19
C GLY A 324 1.11 4.76 -7.07
N PHE A 325 -0.14 4.57 -7.44
CA PHE A 325 -0.96 5.57 -8.10
C PHE A 325 -1.82 6.33 -7.09
N ASP A 326 -1.83 7.64 -7.19
CA ASP A 326 -2.72 8.50 -6.39
C ASP A 326 -4.04 8.67 -7.15
N LEU A 327 -5.07 7.96 -6.70
CA LEU A 327 -6.39 8.02 -7.29
C LEU A 327 -7.25 8.96 -6.46
N GLN A 328 -7.56 10.14 -7.00
CA GLN A 328 -8.51 11.04 -6.37
C GLN A 328 -9.91 10.40 -6.40
N GLU A 329 -10.52 10.25 -5.23
CA GLU A 329 -11.92 9.82 -5.15
C GLU A 329 -12.81 10.85 -5.86
N ASP A 330 -13.74 10.37 -6.70
CA ASP A 330 -14.72 11.21 -7.39
C ASP A 330 -15.60 11.93 -6.37
N LYS A 331 -15.33 13.21 -6.15
CA LYS A 331 -16.15 14.11 -5.31
C LYS A 331 -17.61 14.23 -5.77
N GLU A 332 -17.97 13.67 -6.93
CA GLU A 332 -19.33 13.64 -7.43
C GLU A 332 -20.21 12.56 -6.77
N GLU A 333 -19.64 11.43 -6.34
CA GLU A 333 -20.43 10.41 -5.64
C GLU A 333 -20.80 10.81 -4.22
N GLU A 334 -19.95 11.55 -3.51
CA GLU A 334 -20.32 12.13 -2.21
C GLU A 334 -21.49 13.13 -2.33
N LYS A 335 -21.52 13.94 -3.38
CA LYS A 335 -22.62 14.88 -3.63
C LYS A 335 -23.92 14.17 -4.00
N LYS A 336 -23.87 13.02 -4.68
CA LYS A 336 -25.05 12.21 -4.99
C LYS A 336 -25.59 11.48 -3.77
N LYS A 337 -24.73 10.95 -2.89
CA LYS A 337 -25.16 10.35 -1.62
C LYS A 337 -25.76 11.39 -0.68
N LYS A 338 -25.21 12.60 -0.57
CA LYS A 338 -25.80 13.70 0.23
C LYS A 338 -27.13 14.23 -0.33
N ARG A 339 -27.43 14.05 -1.62
CA ARG A 339 -28.74 14.42 -2.23
C ARG A 339 -29.81 13.34 -2.12
N LEU A 340 -29.46 12.10 -1.80
CA LEU A 340 -30.41 10.98 -1.65
C LEU A 340 -30.82 10.74 -0.19
N PHE A 341 -30.15 11.35 0.77
CA PHE A 341 -30.39 11.19 2.21
C PHE A 341 -30.56 12.54 2.94
N GLY A 342 -30.77 13.64 2.21
CA GLY A 342 -31.09 14.96 2.75
C GLY A 342 -32.51 15.39 2.46
#